data_fbbc81c38bd068a8cc616bc70fd41c5e
#
_entry.id   fbbc81c38bd068a8cc616bc70fd41c5e
#
_cell.length_a   1.000
_cell.length_b   1.000
_cell.length_c   1.000
_cell.angle_alpha   90.00
_cell.angle_beta   90.00
_cell.angle_gamma   90.00
#
_symmetry.space_group_name_H-M   'P 1'
#
loop_
_entity.id
_entity.type
_entity.pdbx_description
1 polymer ?
#
loop_
_entity_poly.entity_id
_entity_poly.type
_entity_poly.pdbx_seq_one_letter_code
_entity_poly.pdbx_strand_id
1 'polypeptide(L)'
;MGQNVPEASGKEVYRSSALVILQIGPNSFQHISFLQTDDFGRVPCNGLVVRDKKEVIIFDTPTQDKSAEELIKWVETALGAHVKAIIPTHFHNDCLGGLNAFTQHHIPSYGYRKTLEMAKENGIVGPQNPFQESQTFTLGQEKVQVKFLGEGHTRDNVVAYFEKDQILFGGCLIKELQASKGFLGDANVSTWASTVEHVKNTFPDVKVVVPGHGLAGNKQLLDYTISLFK
;
A
#
# COMPACT_ATOMS: atom_id res chain seq x y z
N MET A 1 16.15 30.03 -3.94
CA MET A 1 15.35 29.47 -5.06
C MET A 1 14.44 28.46 -4.42
N GLY A 2 13.14 28.78 -4.23
CA GLY A 2 12.16 27.91 -3.61
C GLY A 2 11.90 26.73 -4.53
N GLN A 3 12.23 25.53 -4.08
CA GLN A 3 11.77 24.30 -4.72
C GLN A 3 10.27 24.22 -4.46
N ASN A 4 9.47 24.36 -5.52
CA ASN A 4 8.06 23.99 -5.50
C ASN A 4 8.00 22.50 -5.15
N VAL A 5 7.66 22.19 -3.90
CA VAL A 5 7.22 20.87 -3.50
C VAL A 5 5.93 20.62 -4.29
N PRO A 6 5.83 19.60 -5.15
CA PRO A 6 4.57 19.30 -5.81
C PRO A 6 3.56 19.00 -4.70
N GLU A 7 2.49 19.76 -4.60
CA GLU A 7 1.34 19.37 -3.80
C GLU A 7 0.97 17.95 -4.21
N ALA A 8 0.90 17.06 -3.25
CA ALA A 8 0.36 15.72 -3.44
C ALA A 8 -1.13 15.86 -3.76
N SER A 9 -1.41 16.00 -5.03
CA SER A 9 -2.68 16.45 -5.54
C SER A 9 -3.61 15.27 -5.81
N GLY A 10 -4.11 14.65 -4.74
CA GLY A 10 -5.29 13.80 -4.84
C GLY A 10 -6.55 14.64 -4.63
N LYS A 11 -7.55 14.47 -5.47
CA LYS A 11 -8.90 15.04 -5.23
C LYS A 11 -9.59 14.19 -4.17
N GLU A 12 -9.98 14.79 -3.04
CA GLU A 12 -10.80 14.08 -2.06
C GLU A 12 -12.16 13.72 -2.67
N VAL A 13 -12.49 12.43 -2.64
CA VAL A 13 -13.75 11.88 -3.18
C VAL A 13 -14.60 11.22 -2.12
N TYR A 14 -14.05 11.00 -0.93
CA TYR A 14 -14.78 10.47 0.23
C TYR A 14 -14.10 10.86 1.54
N ARG A 15 -14.89 11.15 2.57
CA ARG A 15 -14.40 11.40 3.93
C ARG A 15 -15.41 10.96 4.98
N SER A 16 -14.91 10.23 5.99
CA SER A 16 -15.56 9.99 7.27
C SER A 16 -14.56 10.23 8.42
N SER A 17 -14.96 9.92 9.65
CA SER A 17 -14.04 9.93 10.80
C SER A 17 -12.99 8.81 10.75
N ALA A 18 -13.25 7.72 10.02
CA ALA A 18 -12.43 6.51 9.97
C ALA A 18 -11.68 6.32 8.65
N LEU A 19 -12.16 6.93 7.56
CA LEU A 19 -11.65 6.70 6.22
C LEU A 19 -11.66 7.99 5.39
N VAL A 20 -10.57 8.24 4.68
CA VAL A 20 -10.49 9.28 3.64
C VAL A 20 -10.07 8.63 2.34
N ILE A 21 -10.64 9.03 1.21
CA ILE A 21 -10.26 8.53 -0.11
C ILE A 21 -9.93 9.69 -1.03
N LEU A 22 -8.73 9.64 -1.61
CA LEU A 22 -8.23 10.62 -2.56
C LEU A 22 -8.09 9.98 -3.94
N GLN A 23 -8.67 10.55 -4.95
CA GLN A 23 -8.38 10.16 -6.33
C GLN A 23 -7.02 10.73 -6.73
N ILE A 24 -6.06 9.87 -7.04
CA ILE A 24 -4.66 10.21 -7.37
C ILE A 24 -4.27 9.85 -8.80
N GLY A 25 -5.16 9.21 -9.53
CA GLY A 25 -5.03 8.87 -10.94
C GLY A 25 -6.40 8.62 -11.57
N PRO A 26 -6.49 8.47 -12.90
CA PRO A 26 -7.75 8.21 -13.58
C PRO A 26 -8.48 6.97 -13.04
N ASN A 27 -7.72 5.93 -12.67
CA ASN A 27 -8.23 4.64 -12.19
C ASN A 27 -7.66 4.25 -10.82
N SER A 28 -7.05 5.20 -10.10
CA SER A 28 -6.31 4.91 -8.87
C SER A 28 -6.71 5.86 -7.76
N PHE A 29 -6.90 5.29 -6.55
CA PHE A 29 -7.34 6.02 -5.37
C PHE A 29 -6.48 5.61 -4.19
N GLN A 30 -6.00 6.58 -3.43
CA GLN A 30 -5.37 6.35 -2.12
C GLN A 30 -6.46 6.33 -1.07
N HIS A 31 -6.55 5.27 -0.28
CA HIS A 31 -7.36 5.29 0.94
C HIS A 31 -6.45 5.54 2.14
N ILE A 32 -6.97 6.25 3.13
CA ILE A 32 -6.26 6.61 4.35
C ILE A 32 -7.15 6.24 5.54
N SER A 33 -6.68 5.34 6.36
CA SER A 33 -7.28 4.97 7.63
C SER A 33 -6.35 5.31 8.78
N PHE A 34 -6.73 5.07 10.03
CA PHE A 34 -5.98 5.57 11.17
C PHE A 34 -5.71 4.46 12.19
N LEU A 35 -4.44 4.23 12.49
CA LEU A 35 -3.99 3.33 13.53
C LEU A 35 -3.69 4.12 14.80
N GLN A 36 -4.23 3.67 15.94
CA GLN A 36 -3.83 4.21 17.24
C GLN A 36 -2.64 3.42 17.76
N THR A 37 -1.54 4.10 18.01
CA THR A 37 -0.29 3.53 18.55
C THR A 37 0.09 4.20 19.87
N ASP A 38 0.83 3.51 20.71
CA ASP A 38 1.30 4.05 21.98
C ASP A 38 2.44 5.07 21.78
N ASP A 39 3.34 4.80 20.82
CA ASP A 39 4.54 5.62 20.59
C ASP A 39 4.29 6.84 19.68
N PHE A 40 3.39 6.71 18.69
CA PHE A 40 3.17 7.73 17.65
C PHE A 40 1.76 8.33 17.65
N GLY A 41 0.90 7.91 18.59
CA GLY A 41 -0.49 8.37 18.66
C GLY A 41 -1.34 7.89 17.48
N ARG A 42 -2.17 8.78 16.93
CA ARG A 42 -3.05 8.47 15.79
C ARG A 42 -2.31 8.65 14.48
N VAL A 43 -1.90 7.54 13.89
CA VAL A 43 -1.09 7.49 12.66
C VAL A 43 -1.97 7.27 11.43
N PRO A 44 -1.92 8.14 10.40
CA PRO A 44 -2.57 7.88 9.12
C PRO A 44 -1.80 6.79 8.36
N CYS A 45 -2.55 5.78 7.87
CA CYS A 45 -2.04 4.63 7.15
C CYS A 45 -2.67 4.61 5.75
N ASN A 46 -1.83 4.56 4.75
CA ASN A 46 -2.24 4.58 3.35
C ASN A 46 -2.41 3.17 2.79
N GLY A 47 -3.36 3.03 1.89
CA GLY A 47 -3.46 1.93 0.96
C GLY A 47 -3.82 2.42 -0.42
N LEU A 48 -3.86 1.53 -1.39
CA LEU A 48 -4.14 1.86 -2.78
C LEU A 48 -5.33 1.03 -3.29
N VAL A 49 -6.24 1.70 -3.98
CA VAL A 49 -7.32 1.09 -4.76
C VAL A 49 -7.03 1.33 -6.24
N VAL A 50 -6.94 0.28 -7.04
CA VAL A 50 -6.83 0.37 -8.50
C VAL A 50 -8.00 -0.34 -9.16
N ARG A 51 -8.51 0.24 -10.26
CA ARG A 51 -9.66 -0.32 -10.96
C ARG A 51 -9.43 -0.43 -12.47
N ASP A 52 -10.06 -1.42 -13.07
CA ASP A 52 -10.39 -1.40 -14.49
C ASP A 52 -11.84 -1.84 -14.68
N LYS A 53 -12.63 -0.98 -15.35
CA LYS A 53 -14.09 -1.19 -15.53
C LYS A 53 -14.81 -1.43 -14.19
N LYS A 54 -15.29 -2.65 -13.95
CA LYS A 54 -16.04 -3.06 -12.77
C LYS A 54 -15.23 -3.91 -11.78
N GLU A 55 -13.93 -4.11 -12.02
CA GLU A 55 -13.04 -4.85 -11.13
C GLU A 55 -12.12 -3.91 -10.38
N VAL A 56 -11.87 -4.23 -9.12
CA VAL A 56 -11.00 -3.47 -8.22
C VAL A 56 -10.03 -4.43 -7.52
N ILE A 57 -8.76 -4.03 -7.42
CA ILE A 57 -7.79 -4.62 -6.49
C ILE A 57 -7.44 -3.56 -5.45
N ILE A 58 -7.37 -3.98 -4.19
CA ILE A 58 -6.99 -3.12 -3.07
C ILE A 58 -5.65 -3.61 -2.54
N PHE A 59 -4.76 -2.68 -2.20
CA PHE A 59 -3.49 -2.92 -1.52
C PHE A 59 -3.53 -2.30 -0.14
N ASP A 60 -3.13 -3.07 0.85
CA ASP A 60 -3.27 -2.86 2.28
C ASP A 60 -4.71 -2.64 2.73
N THR A 61 -5.11 -3.28 3.79
CA THR A 61 -6.45 -3.06 4.35
C THR A 61 -6.46 -1.74 5.11
N PRO A 62 -7.62 -1.07 5.25
CA PRO A 62 -7.79 -0.14 6.36
C PRO A 62 -7.43 -0.82 7.70
N THR A 63 -7.02 -0.02 8.67
CA THR A 63 -6.46 -0.49 9.95
C THR A 63 -7.45 -1.22 10.88
N GLN A 64 -8.75 -1.23 10.52
CA GLN A 64 -9.82 -1.87 11.31
C GLN A 64 -10.92 -2.39 10.38
N ASP A 65 -11.60 -3.46 10.78
CA ASP A 65 -12.72 -4.05 10.05
C ASP A 65 -13.81 -3.03 9.70
N LYS A 66 -14.18 -2.15 10.62
CA LYS A 66 -15.19 -1.11 10.38
C LYS A 66 -14.83 -0.18 9.22
N SER A 67 -13.59 0.26 9.13
CA SER A 67 -13.12 1.11 8.02
C SER A 67 -12.92 0.31 6.73
N ALA A 68 -12.63 -0.99 6.83
CA ALA A 68 -12.57 -1.89 5.70
C ALA A 68 -13.96 -2.15 5.08
N GLU A 69 -14.99 -2.37 5.91
CA GLU A 69 -16.39 -2.44 5.49
C GLU A 69 -16.82 -1.16 4.75
N GLU A 70 -16.42 -0.01 5.28
CA GLU A 70 -16.71 1.29 4.69
C GLU A 70 -16.04 1.46 3.31
N LEU A 71 -14.79 0.99 3.16
CA LEU A 71 -14.07 0.99 1.89
C LEU A 71 -14.72 0.06 0.86
N ILE A 72 -15.09 -1.16 1.25
CA ILE A 72 -15.78 -2.14 0.38
C ILE A 72 -17.09 -1.53 -0.13
N LYS A 73 -17.91 -0.97 0.77
CA LYS A 73 -19.16 -0.31 0.41
C LYS A 73 -18.93 0.89 -0.53
N TRP A 74 -17.88 1.68 -0.30
CA TRP A 74 -17.55 2.79 -1.18
C TRP A 74 -17.20 2.32 -2.60
N VAL A 75 -16.42 1.24 -2.73
CA VAL A 75 -16.12 0.64 -4.05
C VAL A 75 -17.40 0.23 -4.77
N GLU A 76 -18.34 -0.41 -4.08
CA GLU A 76 -19.60 -0.86 -4.65
C GLU A 76 -20.50 0.30 -5.07
N THR A 77 -20.66 1.30 -4.21
CA THR A 77 -21.66 2.38 -4.40
C THR A 77 -21.13 3.53 -5.23
N ALA A 78 -19.88 3.95 -5.02
CA ALA A 78 -19.31 5.11 -5.71
C ALA A 78 -18.63 4.74 -7.03
N LEU A 79 -17.99 3.56 -7.11
CA LEU A 79 -17.34 3.10 -8.33
C LEU A 79 -18.23 2.18 -9.18
N GLY A 80 -19.32 1.65 -8.62
CA GLY A 80 -20.18 0.65 -9.29
C GLY A 80 -19.37 -0.62 -9.65
N ALA A 81 -18.41 -1.00 -8.82
CA ALA A 81 -17.45 -2.05 -9.05
C ALA A 81 -17.43 -3.05 -7.89
N HIS A 82 -16.75 -4.19 -8.06
CA HIS A 82 -16.55 -5.16 -6.99
C HIS A 82 -15.06 -5.36 -6.71
N VAL A 83 -14.74 -5.65 -5.45
CA VAL A 83 -13.37 -5.95 -5.04
C VAL A 83 -13.05 -7.38 -5.45
N LYS A 84 -12.09 -7.54 -6.36
CA LYS A 84 -11.60 -8.82 -6.87
C LYS A 84 -10.59 -9.48 -5.93
N ALA A 85 -9.78 -8.66 -5.27
CA ALA A 85 -8.75 -9.13 -4.34
C ALA A 85 -8.30 -8.01 -3.40
N ILE A 86 -7.83 -8.44 -2.22
CA ILE A 86 -7.06 -7.63 -1.28
C ILE A 86 -5.65 -8.19 -1.16
N ILE A 87 -4.62 -7.32 -1.20
CA ILE A 87 -3.21 -7.72 -1.19
C ILE A 87 -2.45 -6.82 -0.20
N PRO A 88 -2.19 -7.28 1.02
CA PRO A 88 -1.34 -6.55 1.96
C PRO A 88 0.12 -6.57 1.53
N THR A 89 0.82 -5.45 1.78
CA THR A 89 2.22 -5.31 1.42
C THR A 89 3.17 -5.93 2.42
N HIS A 90 2.77 -6.05 3.70
CA HIS A 90 3.54 -6.70 4.75
C HIS A 90 2.64 -7.10 5.94
N PHE A 91 3.23 -7.73 6.97
CA PHE A 91 2.46 -8.41 8.02
C PHE A 91 1.95 -7.50 9.16
N HIS A 92 2.24 -6.21 9.20
CA HIS A 92 1.80 -5.32 10.27
C HIS A 92 0.30 -4.97 10.23
N ASN A 93 -0.24 -4.52 11.35
CA ASN A 93 -1.66 -4.19 11.50
C ASN A 93 -2.14 -3.01 10.64
N ASP A 94 -1.25 -2.12 10.23
CA ASP A 94 -1.57 -1.05 9.29
C ASP A 94 -1.91 -1.57 7.87
N CYS A 95 -1.51 -2.82 7.57
CA CYS A 95 -1.81 -3.51 6.32
C CYS A 95 -2.82 -4.66 6.46
N LEU A 96 -2.93 -5.26 7.66
CA LEU A 96 -3.75 -6.45 7.90
C LEU A 96 -4.96 -6.22 8.82
N GLY A 97 -5.03 -5.07 9.50
CA GLY A 97 -5.99 -4.85 10.58
C GLY A 97 -7.47 -4.95 10.20
N GLY A 98 -7.81 -4.71 8.94
CA GLY A 98 -9.16 -4.85 8.40
C GLY A 98 -9.39 -6.12 7.56
N LEU A 99 -8.46 -7.09 7.56
CA LEU A 99 -8.51 -8.24 6.67
C LEU A 99 -9.73 -9.14 6.91
N ASN A 100 -10.21 -9.18 8.15
CA ASN A 100 -11.37 -9.99 8.52
C ASN A 100 -12.65 -9.52 7.79
N ALA A 101 -12.85 -8.22 7.61
CA ALA A 101 -13.98 -7.70 6.82
C ALA A 101 -13.97 -8.23 5.39
N PHE A 102 -12.81 -8.23 4.72
CA PHE A 102 -12.68 -8.80 3.37
C PHE A 102 -13.02 -10.29 3.35
N THR A 103 -12.59 -11.04 4.37
CA THR A 103 -12.92 -12.46 4.50
C THR A 103 -14.43 -12.68 4.67
N GLN A 104 -15.11 -11.87 5.46
CA GLN A 104 -16.57 -11.93 5.65
C GLN A 104 -17.34 -11.62 4.37
N HIS A 105 -16.81 -10.74 3.52
CA HIS A 105 -17.35 -10.46 2.19
C HIS A 105 -16.92 -11.48 1.11
N HIS A 106 -16.26 -12.57 1.49
CA HIS A 106 -15.73 -13.59 0.57
C HIS A 106 -14.78 -13.04 -0.50
N ILE A 107 -14.10 -11.92 -0.18
CA ILE A 107 -13.09 -11.33 -1.05
C ILE A 107 -11.77 -12.08 -0.84
N PRO A 108 -11.17 -12.67 -1.89
CA PRO A 108 -9.94 -13.43 -1.75
C PRO A 108 -8.77 -12.49 -1.39
N SER A 109 -7.95 -12.92 -0.43
CA SER A 109 -6.73 -12.23 -0.02
C SER A 109 -5.50 -13.00 -0.50
N TYR A 110 -4.52 -12.26 -1.02
CA TYR A 110 -3.24 -12.79 -1.50
C TYR A 110 -2.09 -12.10 -0.78
N GLY A 111 -1.02 -12.86 -0.48
CA GLY A 111 0.16 -12.28 0.14
C GLY A 111 1.45 -13.01 -0.28
N TYR A 112 2.56 -12.31 -0.18
CA TYR A 112 3.85 -12.96 -0.28
C TYR A 112 3.95 -14.06 0.79
N ARG A 113 4.46 -15.24 0.44
CA ARG A 113 4.54 -16.39 1.37
C ARG A 113 5.08 -15.99 2.74
N LYS A 114 6.12 -15.17 2.76
CA LYS A 114 6.75 -14.71 4.00
C LYS A 114 5.82 -13.83 4.85
N THR A 115 4.91 -13.09 4.22
CA THR A 115 3.87 -12.32 4.94
C THR A 115 2.93 -13.24 5.72
N LEU A 116 2.53 -14.38 5.12
CA LEU A 116 1.70 -15.37 5.81
C LEU A 116 2.45 -16.02 6.98
N GLU A 117 3.73 -16.36 6.78
CA GLU A 117 4.59 -16.95 7.80
C GLU A 117 4.76 -15.99 8.99
N MET A 118 5.14 -14.73 8.72
CA MET A 118 5.34 -13.72 9.76
C MET A 118 4.04 -13.33 10.47
N ALA A 119 2.93 -13.21 9.76
CA ALA A 119 1.62 -12.99 10.38
C ALA A 119 1.28 -14.12 11.36
N LYS A 120 1.46 -15.38 10.95
CA LYS A 120 1.22 -16.56 11.80
C LYS A 120 2.13 -16.57 13.03
N GLU A 121 3.44 -16.27 12.87
CA GLU A 121 4.41 -16.21 13.96
C GLU A 121 4.05 -15.15 15.01
N ASN A 122 3.42 -14.06 14.57
CA ASN A 122 2.99 -12.95 15.42
C ASN A 122 1.52 -13.07 15.89
N GLY A 123 0.84 -14.18 15.61
CA GLY A 123 -0.57 -14.39 16.00
C GLY A 123 -1.56 -13.47 15.29
N ILE A 124 -1.20 -12.94 14.11
CA ILE A 124 -2.01 -12.05 13.28
C ILE A 124 -2.70 -12.88 12.18
N VAL A 125 -3.96 -12.55 11.88
CA VAL A 125 -4.66 -13.16 10.74
C VAL A 125 -4.01 -12.71 9.43
N GLY A 126 -3.42 -13.66 8.71
CA GLY A 126 -2.74 -13.39 7.45
C GLY A 126 -3.62 -13.64 6.23
N PRO A 127 -3.12 -13.29 5.02
CA PRO A 127 -3.79 -13.59 3.75
C PRO A 127 -4.01 -15.09 3.55
N GLN A 128 -5.02 -15.43 2.73
CA GLN A 128 -5.41 -16.82 2.50
C GLN A 128 -4.57 -17.52 1.43
N ASN A 129 -4.15 -16.78 0.38
CA ASN A 129 -3.52 -17.33 -0.80
C ASN A 129 -2.07 -16.85 -0.92
N PRO A 130 -1.07 -17.71 -0.74
CA PRO A 130 0.32 -17.33 -0.86
C PRO A 130 0.75 -17.21 -2.34
N PHE A 131 1.61 -16.23 -2.63
CA PHE A 131 2.43 -16.21 -3.84
C PHE A 131 3.92 -16.19 -3.47
N GLN A 132 4.78 -16.43 -4.45
CA GLN A 132 6.23 -16.35 -4.28
C GLN A 132 6.70 -14.88 -4.37
N GLU A 133 7.93 -14.62 -4.76
CA GLU A 133 8.52 -13.27 -4.82
C GLU A 133 7.81 -12.31 -5.78
N SER A 134 7.03 -12.81 -6.74
CA SER A 134 6.28 -11.98 -7.66
C SER A 134 4.98 -12.62 -8.10
N GLN A 135 3.97 -11.78 -8.31
CA GLN A 135 2.67 -12.17 -8.85
C GLN A 135 2.15 -11.05 -9.75
N THR A 136 1.64 -11.43 -10.93
CA THR A 136 0.89 -10.51 -11.78
C THR A 136 -0.58 -10.86 -11.70
N PHE A 137 -1.39 -9.89 -11.32
CA PHE A 137 -2.84 -10.00 -11.25
C PHE A 137 -3.48 -9.37 -12.48
N THR A 138 -4.45 -10.07 -13.09
CA THR A 138 -5.29 -9.49 -14.13
C THR A 138 -6.39 -8.66 -13.48
N LEU A 139 -6.58 -7.43 -13.94
CA LEU A 139 -7.60 -6.49 -13.50
C LEU A 139 -8.36 -5.98 -14.72
N GLY A 140 -9.50 -6.60 -15.04
CA GLY A 140 -10.20 -6.34 -16.30
C GLY A 140 -9.34 -6.68 -17.52
N GLN A 141 -8.91 -5.66 -18.26
CA GLN A 141 -7.97 -5.80 -19.39
C GLN A 141 -6.54 -5.42 -19.02
N GLU A 142 -6.33 -4.91 -17.82
CA GLU A 142 -5.06 -4.39 -17.32
C GLU A 142 -4.35 -5.41 -16.42
N LYS A 143 -3.09 -5.09 -16.08
CA LYS A 143 -2.27 -5.91 -15.19
C LYS A 143 -1.76 -5.09 -14.03
N VAL A 144 -1.68 -5.73 -12.87
CA VAL A 144 -1.03 -5.18 -11.70
C VAL A 144 0.09 -6.12 -11.28
N GLN A 145 1.31 -5.61 -11.17
CA GLN A 145 2.47 -6.37 -10.78
C GLN A 145 2.70 -6.18 -9.28
N VAL A 146 2.89 -7.27 -8.54
CA VAL A 146 3.30 -7.26 -7.13
C VAL A 146 4.63 -7.97 -7.02
N LYS A 147 5.63 -7.32 -6.39
CA LYS A 147 6.99 -7.87 -6.31
C LYS A 147 7.62 -7.67 -4.94
N PHE A 148 8.29 -8.72 -4.47
CA PHE A 148 9.31 -8.62 -3.45
C PHE A 148 10.63 -8.26 -4.15
N LEU A 149 11.25 -7.16 -3.76
CA LEU A 149 12.49 -6.67 -4.37
C LEU A 149 13.64 -6.57 -3.35
N GLY A 150 13.41 -7.05 -2.15
CA GLY A 150 14.36 -7.07 -1.04
C GLY A 150 13.71 -6.69 0.28
N GLU A 151 14.44 -6.90 1.36
CA GLU A 151 14.05 -6.52 2.71
C GLU A 151 14.29 -5.02 2.94
N GLY A 152 13.50 -4.39 3.83
CA GLY A 152 13.67 -2.98 4.19
C GLY A 152 12.88 -2.66 5.45
N HIS A 153 11.66 -2.14 5.33
CA HIS A 153 10.79 -1.88 6.47
C HIS A 153 10.48 -3.16 7.27
N THR A 154 10.24 -4.25 6.54
CA THR A 154 10.11 -5.60 7.07
C THR A 154 10.84 -6.58 6.15
N ARG A 155 10.92 -7.85 6.57
CA ARG A 155 11.53 -8.91 5.75
C ARG A 155 10.63 -9.45 4.65
N ASP A 156 9.36 -9.07 4.64
CA ASP A 156 8.32 -9.55 3.73
C ASP A 156 7.73 -8.45 2.83
N ASN A 157 8.20 -7.20 2.96
CA ASN A 157 7.60 -6.07 2.25
C ASN A 157 7.62 -6.24 0.72
N VAL A 158 6.45 -6.19 0.11
CA VAL A 158 6.27 -6.15 -1.35
C VAL A 158 5.84 -4.76 -1.80
N VAL A 159 6.03 -4.48 -3.09
CA VAL A 159 5.51 -3.28 -3.74
C VAL A 159 4.55 -3.67 -4.85
N ALA A 160 3.60 -2.79 -5.19
CA ALA A 160 2.65 -3.00 -6.27
C ALA A 160 2.77 -1.91 -7.32
N TYR A 161 2.72 -2.29 -8.60
CA TYR A 161 2.78 -1.36 -9.72
C TYR A 161 1.59 -1.55 -10.66
N PHE A 162 0.82 -0.49 -10.86
CA PHE A 162 -0.27 -0.42 -11.82
C PHE A 162 0.17 0.40 -13.04
N GLU A 163 0.46 -0.30 -14.12
CA GLU A 163 1.08 0.26 -15.31
C GLU A 163 0.18 1.29 -16.00
N LYS A 164 -1.13 1.04 -16.08
CA LYS A 164 -2.10 1.92 -16.73
C LYS A 164 -2.02 3.37 -16.25
N ASP A 165 -1.92 3.57 -14.95
CA ASP A 165 -1.82 4.90 -14.33
C ASP A 165 -0.37 5.26 -13.95
N GLN A 166 0.61 4.36 -14.17
CA GLN A 166 2.01 4.49 -13.80
C GLN A 166 2.20 4.80 -12.31
N ILE A 167 1.42 4.12 -11.47
CA ILE A 167 1.40 4.28 -10.01
C ILE A 167 2.13 3.12 -9.34
N LEU A 168 3.05 3.45 -8.45
CA LEU A 168 3.71 2.53 -7.53
C LEU A 168 3.15 2.71 -6.12
N PHE A 169 2.63 1.66 -5.53
CA PHE A 169 2.36 1.58 -4.11
C PHE A 169 3.56 0.94 -3.43
N GLY A 170 4.30 1.74 -2.69
CA GLY A 170 5.51 1.30 -2.00
C GLY A 170 5.25 0.80 -0.59
N GLY A 171 4.04 1.05 -0.03
CA GLY A 171 3.76 0.76 1.38
C GLY A 171 4.80 1.39 2.30
N CYS A 172 5.01 0.82 3.47
CA CYS A 172 5.94 1.34 4.49
C CYS A 172 7.42 1.23 4.11
N LEU A 173 7.75 0.50 3.03
CA LEU A 173 9.10 0.47 2.44
C LEU A 173 9.52 1.87 1.94
N ILE A 174 8.57 2.67 1.47
CA ILE A 174 8.84 4.01 0.94
C ILE A 174 8.40 5.08 1.93
N LYS A 175 9.27 6.06 2.15
CA LYS A 175 9.01 7.19 3.05
C LYS A 175 8.57 8.44 2.27
N GLU A 176 7.66 9.22 2.85
CA GLU A 176 7.36 10.55 2.31
C GLU A 176 8.56 11.50 2.48
N LEU A 177 8.54 12.62 1.79
CA LEU A 177 9.60 13.64 1.94
C LEU A 177 9.62 14.18 3.36
N GLN A 178 10.84 14.36 3.91
CA GLN A 178 11.11 14.86 5.27
C GLN A 178 10.67 13.92 6.42
N ALA A 179 10.16 12.73 6.13
CA ALA A 179 9.86 11.75 7.18
C ALA A 179 11.13 11.27 7.89
N SER A 180 10.98 10.90 9.15
CA SER A 180 12.01 10.15 9.88
C SER A 180 12.04 8.68 9.46
N LYS A 181 13.02 7.92 9.96
CA LYS A 181 13.10 6.47 9.73
C LYS A 181 11.89 5.71 10.27
N GLY A 182 11.21 6.22 11.30
CA GLY A 182 10.03 5.63 11.93
C GLY A 182 10.35 4.36 12.70
N PHE A 183 9.38 3.44 12.77
CA PHE A 183 9.54 2.15 13.45
C PHE A 183 10.54 1.26 12.71
N LEU A 184 11.51 0.70 13.45
CA LEU A 184 12.61 -0.11 12.91
C LEU A 184 12.69 -1.51 13.55
N GLY A 185 11.71 -1.89 14.41
CA GLY A 185 11.76 -3.13 15.17
C GLY A 185 11.88 -4.39 14.31
N ASP A 186 11.27 -4.41 13.13
CA ASP A 186 11.28 -5.54 12.20
C ASP A 186 12.07 -5.26 10.92
N ALA A 187 12.79 -4.11 10.90
CA ALA A 187 13.46 -3.63 9.70
C ALA A 187 14.81 -4.32 9.43
N ASN A 188 15.13 -4.49 8.16
CA ASN A 188 16.50 -4.70 7.70
C ASN A 188 17.06 -3.39 7.16
N VAL A 189 17.59 -2.57 8.08
CA VAL A 189 18.11 -1.23 7.74
C VAL A 189 19.28 -1.31 6.77
N SER A 190 20.11 -2.35 6.84
CA SER A 190 21.31 -2.50 6.02
C SER A 190 21.01 -2.73 4.52
N THR A 191 19.85 -3.29 4.21
CA THR A 191 19.44 -3.56 2.82
C THR A 191 18.41 -2.58 2.30
N TRP A 192 17.83 -1.74 3.16
CA TRP A 192 16.69 -0.89 2.79
C TRP A 192 16.99 0.02 1.61
N ALA A 193 18.10 0.75 1.62
CA ALA A 193 18.48 1.62 0.52
C ALA A 193 18.64 0.86 -0.80
N SER A 194 19.35 -0.28 -0.80
CA SER A 194 19.54 -1.11 -2.00
C SER A 194 18.23 -1.72 -2.51
N THR A 195 17.32 -2.09 -1.61
CA THR A 195 15.98 -2.55 -1.98
C THR A 195 15.20 -1.46 -2.72
N VAL A 196 15.23 -0.21 -2.23
CA VAL A 196 14.55 0.90 -2.90
C VAL A 196 15.23 1.27 -4.23
N GLU A 197 16.56 1.13 -4.34
CA GLU A 197 17.26 1.24 -5.63
C GLU A 197 16.77 0.18 -6.63
N HIS A 198 16.53 -1.05 -6.17
CA HIS A 198 15.93 -2.12 -6.97
C HIS A 198 14.52 -1.76 -7.45
N VAL A 199 13.68 -1.21 -6.55
CA VAL A 199 12.33 -0.73 -6.91
C VAL A 199 12.41 0.34 -8.01
N LYS A 200 13.27 1.34 -7.84
CA LYS A 200 13.47 2.43 -8.79
C LYS A 200 13.90 1.95 -10.18
N ASN A 201 14.80 0.95 -10.23
CA ASN A 201 15.29 0.37 -11.47
C ASN A 201 14.25 -0.56 -12.13
N THR A 202 13.43 -1.25 -11.34
CA THR A 202 12.39 -2.16 -11.85
C THR A 202 11.23 -1.38 -12.49
N PHE A 203 10.90 -0.20 -11.96
CA PHE A 203 9.77 0.63 -12.44
C PHE A 203 10.23 2.02 -12.89
N PRO A 204 11.00 2.12 -14.01
CA PRO A 204 11.58 3.38 -14.47
C PRO A 204 10.55 4.40 -14.90
N ASP A 205 9.35 3.97 -15.32
CA ASP A 205 8.30 4.83 -15.86
C ASP A 205 7.27 5.29 -14.81
N VAL A 206 7.51 5.01 -13.52
CA VAL A 206 6.60 5.43 -12.45
C VAL A 206 6.47 6.96 -12.40
N LYS A 207 5.23 7.43 -12.30
CA LYS A 207 4.89 8.86 -12.17
C LYS A 207 4.44 9.22 -10.76
N VAL A 208 3.63 8.35 -10.16
CA VAL A 208 3.10 8.56 -8.82
C VAL A 208 3.61 7.45 -7.91
N VAL A 209 4.10 7.82 -6.76
CA VAL A 209 4.56 6.90 -5.70
C VAL A 209 3.73 7.16 -4.46
N VAL A 210 3.10 6.11 -3.93
CA VAL A 210 2.29 6.17 -2.71
C VAL A 210 3.06 5.47 -1.59
N PRO A 211 3.49 6.19 -0.54
CA PRO A 211 4.13 5.60 0.64
C PRO A 211 3.09 4.99 1.58
N GLY A 212 3.50 4.17 2.53
CA GLY A 212 2.62 3.60 3.56
C GLY A 212 2.04 4.64 4.52
N HIS A 213 2.73 5.76 4.69
CA HIS A 213 2.30 6.88 5.53
C HIS A 213 2.62 8.20 4.84
N GLY A 214 1.79 9.22 5.08
CA GLY A 214 2.00 10.57 4.57
C GLY A 214 1.55 10.76 3.12
N LEU A 215 2.12 11.77 2.45
CA LEU A 215 1.66 12.23 1.16
C LEU A 215 2.21 11.41 0.00
N ALA A 216 1.35 11.09 -0.97
CA ALA A 216 1.79 10.56 -2.25
C ALA A 216 2.63 11.62 -2.99
N GLY A 217 3.57 11.18 -3.82
CA GLY A 217 4.46 12.06 -4.56
C GLY A 217 4.92 11.42 -5.87
N ASN A 218 6.12 11.75 -6.28
CA ASN A 218 6.76 11.20 -7.48
C ASN A 218 8.03 10.40 -7.11
N LYS A 219 8.89 10.14 -8.08
CA LYS A 219 10.17 9.40 -7.89
C LYS A 219 11.07 9.99 -6.80
N GLN A 220 10.91 11.26 -6.44
CA GLN A 220 11.69 11.87 -5.36
C GLN A 220 11.50 11.17 -4.01
N LEU A 221 10.34 10.50 -3.79
CA LEU A 221 10.13 9.68 -2.59
C LEU A 221 11.09 8.49 -2.54
N LEU A 222 11.38 7.87 -3.69
CA LEU A 222 12.36 6.79 -3.81
C LEU A 222 13.76 7.32 -3.50
N ASP A 223 14.15 8.44 -4.11
CA ASP A 223 15.46 9.06 -3.90
C ASP A 223 15.65 9.50 -2.44
N TYR A 224 14.61 10.07 -1.84
CA TYR A 224 14.62 10.45 -0.43
C TYR A 224 14.79 9.23 0.47
N THR A 225 14.02 8.16 0.23
CA THR A 225 14.11 6.94 1.04
C THR A 225 15.49 6.30 0.91
N ILE A 226 16.07 6.23 -0.28
CA ILE A 226 17.44 5.76 -0.49
C ILE A 226 18.43 6.59 0.33
N SER A 227 18.32 7.92 0.27
CA SER A 227 19.20 8.83 1.02
C SER A 227 19.07 8.70 2.53
N LEU A 228 17.84 8.46 3.02
CA LEU A 228 17.54 8.34 4.45
C LEU A 228 18.16 7.09 5.08
N PHE A 229 18.31 6.01 4.29
CA PHE A 229 18.79 4.71 4.77
C PHE A 229 20.22 4.36 4.31
N LYS A 230 20.91 5.24 3.59
CA LYS A 230 22.36 5.20 3.38
C LYS A 230 23.10 5.74 4.60
#